data_64875495531015ed6b75a86672253d77
#
_entry.id   64875495531015ed6b75a86672253d77
#
_cell.length_a   1.000
_cell.length_b   1.000
_cell.length_c   1.000
_cell.angle_alpha   90.00
_cell.angle_beta   90.00
_cell.angle_gamma   90.00
#
_symmetry.space_group_name_H-M   'P 1'
#
loop_
_entity.id
_entity.type
_entity.pdbx_description
1 polymer ?
#
loop_
_entity_poly.entity_id
_entity_poly.type
_entity_poly.pdbx_seq_one_letter_code
_entity_poly.pdbx_strand_id
1 'polypeptide(L)'
;MACVLFCFCTILSASEPPNILLILVDDMGYGDLRSYNRESKIPTPNMNRLADEGMRFTDAHAAGPLCHVSRYGLMTGQYPFRARPNTWSRRATIDEDRVTLPSFLKSRGYTTAMVGKWHLGFDEDGYEKPLPGGPVDRGFDSFFGIRASTDIPPYFYIRNDQAVMPPTLEIEANNSEGWSPIQGAFWRKGGISPDLQLKDVLPRFTNEAIQVIENHASSQSQESLFLYLAYPAPHTPWLPDESFIGKSGAGMYGDFTMMVDAMIGRVLNALELAGMQEDTLVILSSDNGPVWYEHDVERFDHDSSGGLRGMKADAWEAGHRMPFIVRWPGQIRGGSVSQQTISFTDILPTAAAMIGQALPEGAAPDGVSFFDVLTGRQPEAVPVRDHLVVPSGNGTLTIRKGPWKLIQGLGSGGFSKPSRIKASEGGPKGQLYHLNQDPSESSNLYMEYPELVKELEQQLKAIQNDSTKA
;
A
#
# COMPACT_ATOMS: atom_id res chain seq x y z
N MET A 1 26.59 -41.80 48.67
CA MET A 1 26.83 -40.94 47.47
C MET A 1 25.49 -40.49 46.97
N ALA A 2 25.08 -39.23 47.27
CA ALA A 2 23.85 -38.69 46.82
C ALA A 2 24.14 -37.91 45.51
N CYS A 3 23.55 -38.36 44.40
CA CYS A 3 23.63 -37.69 43.09
C CYS A 3 22.62 -36.52 43.07
N VAL A 4 23.10 -35.29 43.13
CA VAL A 4 22.26 -34.10 42.93
C VAL A 4 22.12 -33.88 41.44
N LEU A 5 20.91 -34.14 40.90
CA LEU A 5 20.55 -33.80 39.52
C LEU A 5 20.27 -32.28 39.46
N PHE A 6 21.18 -31.53 38.83
CA PHE A 6 20.89 -30.14 38.44
C PHE A 6 19.98 -30.12 37.19
N CYS A 7 18.72 -29.84 37.41
CA CYS A 7 17.80 -29.55 36.31
C CYS A 7 18.10 -28.12 35.77
N PHE A 8 18.80 -28.01 34.62
CA PHE A 8 18.92 -26.76 33.90
C PHE A 8 17.57 -26.45 33.24
N CYS A 9 16.75 -25.63 33.89
CA CYS A 9 15.66 -24.97 33.19
C CYS A 9 16.27 -23.94 32.23
N THR A 10 16.37 -24.30 30.95
CA THR A 10 16.55 -23.30 29.89
C THR A 10 15.29 -22.46 29.86
N ILE A 11 15.35 -21.25 30.41
CA ILE A 11 14.37 -20.22 30.16
C ILE A 11 14.50 -19.93 28.68
N LEU A 12 13.55 -20.39 27.84
CA LEU A 12 13.37 -19.85 26.50
C LEU A 12 13.04 -18.38 26.72
N SER A 13 14.03 -17.52 26.53
CA SER A 13 13.79 -16.09 26.37
C SER A 13 12.86 -15.95 25.17
N ALA A 14 11.65 -15.47 25.39
CA ALA A 14 10.82 -15.04 24.28
C ALA A 14 11.66 -14.02 23.49
N SER A 15 11.90 -14.28 22.22
CA SER A 15 12.59 -13.31 21.38
C SER A 15 11.82 -12.00 21.42
N GLU A 16 12.53 -10.90 21.59
CA GLU A 16 11.90 -9.56 21.53
C GLU A 16 11.14 -9.42 20.20
N PRO A 17 9.97 -8.76 20.20
CA PRO A 17 9.23 -8.51 18.96
C PRO A 17 10.12 -7.73 17.97
N PRO A 18 10.10 -8.06 16.66
CA PRO A 18 10.94 -7.35 15.69
C PRO A 18 10.49 -5.92 15.49
N ASN A 19 11.40 -5.07 15.05
CA ASN A 19 11.01 -3.79 14.46
C ASN A 19 10.25 -4.02 13.15
N ILE A 20 9.39 -3.09 12.78
CA ILE A 20 8.60 -3.15 11.54
C ILE A 20 8.82 -1.86 10.75
N LEU A 21 9.35 -1.99 9.55
CA LEU A 21 9.41 -0.91 8.56
C LEU A 21 8.43 -1.22 7.43
N LEU A 22 7.32 -0.51 7.38
CA LEU A 22 6.33 -0.59 6.30
C LEU A 22 6.55 0.55 5.33
N ILE A 23 7.07 0.25 4.14
CA ILE A 23 7.29 1.21 3.05
C ILE A 23 6.15 1.07 2.06
N LEU A 24 5.37 2.13 1.89
CA LEU A 24 4.30 2.20 0.90
C LEU A 24 4.60 3.32 -0.09
N VAL A 25 4.83 2.97 -1.34
CA VAL A 25 4.94 3.93 -2.44
C VAL A 25 3.57 4.18 -3.06
N ASP A 26 3.44 5.18 -3.92
CA ASP A 26 2.19 5.71 -4.44
C ASP A 26 2.17 5.60 -5.97
N ASP A 27 1.18 4.90 -6.54
CA ASP A 27 1.01 4.71 -7.99
C ASP A 27 2.15 3.94 -8.70
N MET A 28 2.89 3.08 -8.02
CA MET A 28 3.90 2.23 -8.66
C MET A 28 3.26 0.94 -9.19
N GLY A 29 3.50 0.64 -10.46
CA GLY A 29 2.93 -0.52 -11.13
C GLY A 29 3.59 -1.86 -10.77
N TYR A 30 2.84 -2.94 -10.98
CA TYR A 30 3.34 -4.32 -10.82
C TYR A 30 4.54 -4.60 -11.73
N GLY A 31 4.54 -4.02 -12.94
CA GLY A 31 5.56 -4.20 -13.96
C GLY A 31 6.77 -3.27 -13.86
N ASP A 32 6.83 -2.38 -12.87
CA ASP A 32 7.93 -1.42 -12.75
C ASP A 32 9.22 -2.05 -12.19
N LEU A 33 9.10 -3.09 -11.36
CA LEU A 33 10.24 -3.77 -10.77
C LEU A 33 10.69 -4.96 -11.63
N ARG A 34 12.00 -5.08 -11.90
CA ARG A 34 12.56 -6.23 -12.62
C ARG A 34 12.33 -7.57 -11.93
N SER A 35 12.18 -7.57 -10.62
CA SER A 35 11.82 -8.76 -9.86
C SER A 35 10.42 -9.30 -10.19
N TYR A 36 9.53 -8.48 -10.77
CA TYR A 36 8.18 -8.85 -11.23
C TYR A 36 8.05 -8.87 -12.75
N ASN A 37 8.73 -7.98 -13.46
CA ASN A 37 8.74 -7.87 -14.91
C ASN A 37 10.18 -7.70 -15.41
N ARG A 38 10.76 -8.75 -16.00
CA ARG A 38 12.14 -8.74 -16.49
C ARG A 38 12.40 -7.69 -17.57
N GLU A 39 11.34 -7.28 -18.29
CA GLU A 39 11.40 -6.30 -19.37
C GLU A 39 11.28 -4.86 -18.86
N SER A 40 11.13 -4.64 -17.55
CA SER A 40 11.07 -3.30 -16.97
C SER A 40 12.25 -2.44 -17.42
N LYS A 41 11.94 -1.25 -17.92
CA LYS A 41 12.91 -0.25 -18.36
C LYS A 41 13.38 0.67 -17.21
N ILE A 42 12.92 0.39 -15.99
CA ILE A 42 13.21 1.20 -14.79
C ILE A 42 14.23 0.46 -13.93
N PRO A 43 15.45 0.96 -13.78
CA PRO A 43 16.42 0.43 -12.83
C PRO A 43 15.98 0.67 -11.39
N THR A 44 15.71 -0.41 -10.63
CA THR A 44 15.31 -0.35 -9.22
C THR A 44 16.18 -1.30 -8.37
N PRO A 45 17.51 -1.04 -8.27
CA PRO A 45 18.43 -2.00 -7.65
C PRO A 45 18.17 -2.26 -6.17
N ASN A 46 17.70 -1.26 -5.40
CA ASN A 46 17.45 -1.42 -3.97
C ASN A 46 16.18 -2.24 -3.69
N MET A 47 15.09 -1.97 -4.43
CA MET A 47 13.85 -2.75 -4.34
C MET A 47 14.05 -4.18 -4.86
N ASN A 48 14.84 -4.38 -5.91
CA ASN A 48 15.19 -5.71 -6.40
C ASN A 48 16.06 -6.48 -5.39
N ARG A 49 17.03 -5.82 -4.74
CA ARG A 49 17.82 -6.43 -3.66
C ARG A 49 16.92 -6.88 -2.52
N LEU A 50 15.94 -6.05 -2.11
CA LEU A 50 14.97 -6.41 -1.08
C LEU A 50 14.18 -7.67 -1.47
N ALA A 51 13.81 -7.81 -2.76
CA ALA A 51 13.13 -8.99 -3.27
C ALA A 51 14.02 -10.25 -3.27
N ASP A 52 15.32 -10.09 -3.59
CA ASP A 52 16.30 -11.19 -3.60
C ASP A 52 16.62 -11.66 -2.17
N GLU A 53 16.62 -10.74 -1.19
CA GLU A 53 16.86 -11.03 0.22
C GLU A 53 15.61 -11.47 0.99
N GLY A 54 14.41 -11.30 0.41
CA GLY A 54 13.11 -11.56 1.03
C GLY A 54 12.21 -12.52 0.27
N MET A 55 10.91 -12.42 0.54
CA MET A 55 9.84 -13.14 -0.16
C MET A 55 9.03 -12.16 -1.02
N ARG A 56 8.78 -12.54 -2.28
CA ARG A 56 7.86 -11.85 -3.19
C ARG A 56 6.51 -12.54 -3.19
N PHE A 57 5.45 -11.75 -3.07
CA PHE A 57 4.10 -12.24 -3.36
C PHE A 57 3.72 -11.83 -4.78
N THR A 58 3.30 -12.79 -5.61
CA THR A 58 2.87 -12.52 -6.98
C THR A 58 1.38 -12.24 -7.09
N ASP A 59 0.64 -12.41 -6.02
CA ASP A 59 -0.82 -12.25 -5.96
C ASP A 59 -1.25 -11.46 -4.70
N ALA A 60 -0.60 -10.31 -4.50
CA ALA A 60 -0.90 -9.38 -3.42
C ALA A 60 -1.73 -8.20 -3.92
N HIS A 61 -2.75 -7.84 -3.15
CA HIS A 61 -3.71 -6.83 -3.54
C HIS A 61 -3.79 -5.68 -2.54
N ALA A 62 -3.76 -4.46 -3.08
CA ALA A 62 -4.25 -3.30 -2.35
C ALA A 62 -5.73 -3.51 -1.95
N ALA A 63 -6.18 -2.92 -0.86
CA ALA A 63 -7.57 -3.03 -0.44
C ALA A 63 -8.57 -2.31 -1.38
N GLY A 64 -8.05 -1.53 -2.30
CA GLY A 64 -8.78 -0.86 -3.37
C GLY A 64 -7.84 -0.15 -4.33
N PRO A 65 -8.29 0.22 -5.54
CA PRO A 65 -7.44 0.74 -6.61
C PRO A 65 -7.21 2.27 -6.54
N LEU A 66 -7.41 2.87 -5.37
CA LEU A 66 -7.19 4.29 -5.10
C LEU A 66 -6.50 4.47 -3.75
N CYS A 67 -5.60 5.45 -3.66
CA CYS A 67 -4.73 5.69 -2.51
C CYS A 67 -5.47 5.68 -1.16
N HIS A 68 -6.47 6.56 -0.96
CA HIS A 68 -7.21 6.68 0.30
C HIS A 68 -8.03 5.41 0.62
N VAL A 69 -8.55 4.73 -0.41
CA VAL A 69 -9.29 3.47 -0.28
C VAL A 69 -8.36 2.36 0.23
N SER A 70 -7.21 2.24 -0.41
CA SER A 70 -6.19 1.25 -0.06
C SER A 70 -5.62 1.48 1.34
N ARG A 71 -5.24 2.73 1.65
CA ARG A 71 -4.66 3.11 2.95
C ARG A 71 -5.65 2.90 4.10
N TYR A 72 -6.96 3.06 3.86
CA TYR A 72 -7.98 2.73 4.84
C TYR A 72 -7.94 1.24 5.21
N GLY A 73 -7.98 0.35 4.19
CA GLY A 73 -7.92 -1.09 4.44
C GLY A 73 -6.62 -1.55 5.10
N LEU A 74 -5.48 -0.93 4.72
CA LEU A 74 -4.17 -1.15 5.34
C LEU A 74 -4.18 -0.85 6.84
N MET A 75 -4.76 0.30 7.23
CA MET A 75 -4.77 0.74 8.63
C MET A 75 -5.75 -0.04 9.49
N THR A 76 -6.89 -0.47 8.94
CA THR A 76 -8.03 -0.98 9.73
C THR A 76 -8.29 -2.47 9.59
N GLY A 77 -7.74 -3.13 8.57
CA GLY A 77 -8.09 -4.51 8.24
C GLY A 77 -9.55 -4.70 7.80
N GLN A 78 -10.22 -3.60 7.38
CA GLN A 78 -11.62 -3.60 6.95
C GLN A 78 -11.73 -3.27 5.46
N TYR A 79 -12.67 -3.91 4.75
CA TYR A 79 -12.94 -3.57 3.36
C TYR A 79 -13.46 -2.13 3.22
N PRO A 80 -12.84 -1.31 2.36
CA PRO A 80 -13.14 0.12 2.26
C PRO A 80 -14.59 0.45 1.85
N PHE A 81 -15.28 -0.45 1.16
CA PHE A 81 -16.67 -0.21 0.77
C PHE A 81 -17.61 -0.05 1.99
N ARG A 82 -17.20 -0.50 3.18
CA ARG A 82 -17.98 -0.36 4.44
C ARG A 82 -17.92 1.08 4.96
N ALA A 83 -16.74 1.72 4.92
CA ALA A 83 -16.52 3.10 5.40
C ALA A 83 -16.68 4.17 4.31
N ARG A 84 -16.55 3.80 3.03
CA ARG A 84 -16.64 4.71 1.88
C ARG A 84 -15.72 5.93 1.96
N PRO A 85 -14.40 5.73 2.12
CA PRO A 85 -13.44 6.82 2.21
C PRO A 85 -13.54 7.77 1.00
N ASN A 86 -13.30 9.06 1.24
CA ASN A 86 -13.41 10.10 0.22
C ASN A 86 -12.12 10.93 0.13
N THR A 87 -11.50 10.96 -1.03
CA THR A 87 -10.27 11.73 -1.33
C THR A 87 -10.34 13.20 -0.92
N TRP A 88 -11.48 13.83 -1.10
CA TRP A 88 -11.68 15.26 -0.87
C TRP A 88 -12.24 15.57 0.51
N SER A 89 -12.34 14.57 1.39
CA SER A 89 -12.85 14.78 2.75
C SER A 89 -11.94 15.72 3.54
N ARG A 90 -12.58 16.66 4.24
CA ARG A 90 -11.98 17.47 5.30
C ARG A 90 -12.35 16.93 6.68
N ARG A 91 -12.73 15.67 6.74
CA ARG A 91 -13.04 14.92 7.94
C ARG A 91 -12.18 13.70 8.02
N ALA A 92 -11.82 13.29 9.22
CA ALA A 92 -11.18 12.01 9.47
C ALA A 92 -12.06 10.88 8.94
N THR A 93 -11.43 9.95 8.21
CA THR A 93 -12.14 8.80 7.58
C THR A 93 -12.22 7.60 8.52
N ILE A 94 -11.25 7.44 9.41
CA ILE A 94 -11.21 6.36 10.39
C ILE A 94 -11.93 6.85 11.66
N ASP A 95 -12.90 6.09 12.14
CA ASP A 95 -13.62 6.37 13.39
C ASP A 95 -12.65 6.34 14.58
N GLU A 96 -12.96 7.13 15.63
CA GLU A 96 -12.08 7.33 16.77
C GLU A 96 -11.82 6.04 17.57
N ASP A 97 -12.81 5.19 17.68
CA ASP A 97 -12.77 3.92 18.41
C ASP A 97 -12.27 2.73 17.56
N ARG A 98 -12.02 2.94 16.27
CA ARG A 98 -11.55 1.89 15.36
C ARG A 98 -10.12 1.48 15.69
N VAL A 99 -9.92 0.19 15.98
CA VAL A 99 -8.57 -0.37 16.11
C VAL A 99 -7.84 -0.27 14.78
N THR A 100 -6.66 0.34 14.80
CA THR A 100 -5.77 0.48 13.65
C THR A 100 -4.48 -0.30 13.86
N LEU A 101 -3.73 -0.54 12.78
CA LEU A 101 -2.41 -1.18 12.87
C LEU A 101 -1.49 -0.46 13.88
N PRO A 102 -1.29 0.87 13.82
CA PRO A 102 -0.45 1.56 14.81
C PRO A 102 -1.04 1.53 16.23
N SER A 103 -2.35 1.70 16.41
CA SER A 103 -2.94 1.68 17.76
C SER A 103 -2.82 0.29 18.42
N PHE A 104 -2.95 -0.78 17.64
CA PHE A 104 -2.73 -2.13 18.11
C PHE A 104 -1.26 -2.34 18.53
N LEU A 105 -0.30 -2.03 17.65
CA LEU A 105 1.13 -2.18 17.94
C LEU A 105 1.56 -1.33 19.14
N LYS A 106 1.12 -0.07 19.22
CA LYS A 106 1.36 0.81 20.38
C LYS A 106 0.85 0.18 21.69
N SER A 107 -0.34 -0.43 21.67
CA SER A 107 -0.88 -1.13 22.85
C SER A 107 -0.07 -2.36 23.26
N ARG A 108 0.89 -2.80 22.43
CA ARG A 108 1.79 -3.93 22.67
C ARG A 108 3.24 -3.50 22.89
N GLY A 109 3.46 -2.23 23.20
CA GLY A 109 4.77 -1.71 23.57
C GLY A 109 5.66 -1.34 22.37
N TYR A 110 5.08 -1.06 21.21
CA TYR A 110 5.82 -0.48 20.10
C TYR A 110 5.86 1.05 20.22
N THR A 111 7.03 1.63 19.96
CA THR A 111 7.13 3.02 19.55
C THR A 111 6.63 3.13 18.11
N THR A 112 5.66 4.01 17.83
CA THR A 112 5.00 4.08 16.52
C THR A 112 5.23 5.42 15.85
N ALA A 113 5.76 5.41 14.64
CA ALA A 113 6.06 6.61 13.87
C ALA A 113 5.51 6.51 12.45
N MET A 114 5.02 7.63 11.93
CA MET A 114 4.64 7.75 10.52
C MET A 114 5.37 8.92 9.86
N VAL A 115 5.90 8.66 8.67
CA VAL A 115 6.48 9.69 7.79
C VAL A 115 5.83 9.59 6.42
N GLY A 116 5.30 10.71 5.91
CA GLY A 116 4.81 10.81 4.54
C GLY A 116 3.34 11.16 4.37
N LYS A 117 2.71 10.59 3.34
CA LYS A 117 1.33 10.87 2.92
C LYS A 117 0.32 10.11 3.79
N TRP A 118 -0.57 10.86 4.49
CA TRP A 118 -1.67 10.26 5.26
C TRP A 118 -2.86 9.86 4.40
N HIS A 119 -3.50 10.80 3.76
CA HIS A 119 -4.64 10.67 2.83
C HIS A 119 -5.90 9.98 3.41
N LEU A 120 -6.07 10.00 4.73
CA LEU A 120 -7.26 9.50 5.42
C LEU A 120 -8.03 10.60 6.16
N GLY A 121 -7.74 11.86 5.80
CA GLY A 121 -8.42 13.04 6.32
C GLY A 121 -7.99 13.48 7.72
N PHE A 122 -8.36 14.70 8.03
CA PHE A 122 -8.29 15.34 9.32
C PHE A 122 -9.61 16.10 9.52
N ASP A 123 -10.03 16.37 10.74
CA ASP A 123 -11.15 17.28 11.02
C ASP A 123 -10.64 18.72 10.93
N GLU A 124 -10.66 19.23 9.70
CA GLU A 124 -10.04 20.52 9.34
C GLU A 124 -10.94 21.72 9.72
N ASP A 125 -10.41 22.64 10.54
CA ASP A 125 -11.00 23.96 10.87
C ASP A 125 -9.92 25.06 10.78
N GLY A 126 -9.34 25.21 9.60
CA GLY A 126 -8.18 26.05 9.32
C GLY A 126 -6.85 25.34 9.55
N TYR A 127 -5.74 26.02 9.29
CA TYR A 127 -4.39 25.42 9.31
C TYR A 127 -3.44 26.10 10.30
N GLU A 128 -3.95 27.07 11.08
CA GLU A 128 -3.29 27.68 12.23
C GLU A 128 -3.67 27.02 13.58
N LYS A 129 -4.56 26.04 13.49
CA LYS A 129 -5.09 25.26 14.62
C LYS A 129 -4.62 23.82 14.51
N PRO A 130 -4.73 23.03 15.61
CA PRO A 130 -4.56 21.57 15.53
C PRO A 130 -5.47 20.94 14.49
N LEU A 131 -4.99 19.86 13.87
CA LEU A 131 -5.65 19.04 12.87
C LEU A 131 -6.02 17.68 13.48
N PRO A 132 -7.11 17.59 14.25
CA PRO A 132 -7.49 16.35 14.92
C PRO A 132 -7.97 15.28 13.94
N GLY A 133 -8.03 14.03 14.40
CA GLY A 133 -8.44 12.88 13.62
C GLY A 133 -7.36 12.32 12.70
N GLY A 134 -6.15 12.87 12.77
CA GLY A 134 -5.00 12.46 11.99
C GLY A 134 -4.22 11.27 12.57
N PRO A 135 -2.98 11.03 12.10
CA PRO A 135 -2.17 9.87 12.48
C PRO A 135 -1.97 9.72 14.00
N VAL A 136 -1.72 10.81 14.72
CA VAL A 136 -1.47 10.74 16.17
C VAL A 136 -2.72 10.33 16.97
N ASP A 137 -3.90 10.69 16.48
CA ASP A 137 -5.18 10.27 17.07
C ASP A 137 -5.57 8.84 16.64
N ARG A 138 -4.83 8.26 15.72
CA ARG A 138 -5.06 6.90 15.18
C ARG A 138 -3.94 5.93 15.55
N GLY A 139 -3.15 6.28 16.59
CA GLY A 139 -2.22 5.36 17.25
C GLY A 139 -0.75 5.57 16.95
N PHE A 140 -0.36 6.56 16.14
CA PHE A 140 1.06 6.92 16.02
C PHE A 140 1.50 7.85 17.16
N ASP A 141 2.70 7.60 17.72
CA ASP A 141 3.33 8.49 18.69
C ASP A 141 3.85 9.76 18.04
N SER A 142 4.29 9.64 16.78
CA SER A 142 4.78 10.76 16.01
C SER A 142 4.39 10.68 14.54
N PHE A 143 4.18 11.85 13.95
CA PHE A 143 3.88 12.01 12.53
C PHE A 143 4.66 13.19 11.95
N PHE A 144 5.25 12.98 10.77
CA PHE A 144 5.70 14.05 9.89
C PHE A 144 5.28 13.74 8.46
N GLY A 145 4.49 14.62 7.85
CA GLY A 145 3.99 14.31 6.51
C GLY A 145 3.14 15.40 5.89
N ILE A 146 2.31 14.96 4.94
CA ILE A 146 1.32 15.78 4.24
C ILE A 146 -0.07 15.14 4.33
N ARG A 147 -1.10 15.99 4.19
CA ARG A 147 -2.48 15.56 4.34
C ARG A 147 -2.98 14.62 3.25
N ALA A 148 -2.53 14.82 2.00
CA ALA A 148 -2.97 14.08 0.81
C ALA A 148 -1.80 13.96 -0.20
N SER A 149 -2.08 13.75 -1.49
CA SER A 149 -1.07 13.71 -2.54
C SER A 149 -0.47 15.09 -2.83
N THR A 150 0.73 15.10 -3.37
CA THR A 150 1.48 16.32 -3.75
C THR A 150 0.89 17.10 -4.94
N ASP A 151 -0.20 16.60 -5.53
CA ASP A 151 -1.01 17.29 -6.55
C ASP A 151 -2.34 17.84 -6.00
N ILE A 152 -2.64 17.61 -4.70
CA ILE A 152 -3.91 17.99 -4.03
C ILE A 152 -3.66 19.09 -3.01
N PRO A 153 -4.11 20.33 -3.29
CA PRO A 153 -3.95 21.46 -2.37
C PRO A 153 -4.87 21.33 -1.13
N PRO A 154 -4.54 22.04 -0.05
CA PRO A 154 -3.35 22.86 0.16
C PRO A 154 -2.10 22.05 0.45
N TYR A 155 -0.94 22.60 0.11
CA TYR A 155 0.38 21.97 0.19
C TYR A 155 1.14 22.50 1.40
N PHE A 156 1.31 21.69 2.44
CA PHE A 156 2.05 22.05 3.65
C PHE A 156 2.48 20.80 4.40
N TYR A 157 3.54 20.92 5.17
CA TYR A 157 3.97 19.86 6.08
C TYR A 157 3.21 19.93 7.39
N ILE A 158 2.96 18.75 7.96
CA ILE A 158 2.33 18.57 9.25
C ILE A 158 3.31 17.81 10.15
N ARG A 159 3.49 18.31 11.39
CA ARG A 159 4.18 17.59 12.45
C ARG A 159 3.18 17.27 13.55
N ASN A 160 2.95 15.99 13.77
CA ASN A 160 1.91 15.47 14.65
C ASN A 160 0.51 15.94 14.22
N ASP A 161 -0.05 16.93 14.89
CA ASP A 161 -1.35 17.53 14.62
C ASP A 161 -1.27 19.01 14.21
N GLN A 162 -0.06 19.54 13.95
CA GLN A 162 0.15 20.94 13.63
C GLN A 162 0.76 21.12 12.24
N ALA A 163 0.26 22.09 11.48
CA ALA A 163 0.99 22.58 10.31
C ALA A 163 2.35 23.11 10.73
N VAL A 164 3.45 22.68 10.08
CA VAL A 164 4.78 23.23 10.35
C VAL A 164 4.81 24.72 10.01
N MET A 165 4.26 25.06 8.86
CA MET A 165 3.90 26.41 8.45
C MET A 165 2.56 26.36 7.73
N PRO A 166 1.58 27.23 8.05
CA PRO A 166 0.32 27.30 7.35
C PRO A 166 0.51 27.64 5.85
N PRO A 167 -0.38 27.18 4.96
CA PRO A 167 -0.32 27.45 3.52
C PRO A 167 -0.81 28.87 3.19
N THR A 168 0.03 29.87 3.44
CA THR A 168 -0.29 31.31 3.30
C THR A 168 0.03 31.89 1.93
N LEU A 169 0.75 31.13 1.08
CA LEU A 169 1.04 31.49 -0.31
C LEU A 169 0.12 30.74 -1.26
N GLU A 170 0.11 31.13 -2.54
CA GLU A 170 -0.58 30.41 -3.61
C GLU A 170 0.42 29.90 -4.65
N ILE A 171 0.17 28.70 -5.18
CA ILE A 171 0.86 28.14 -6.33
C ILE A 171 -0.15 27.99 -7.49
N GLU A 172 0.25 28.40 -8.70
CA GLU A 172 -0.57 28.18 -9.90
C GLU A 172 -0.54 26.69 -10.30
N ALA A 173 -1.60 26.24 -10.99
CA ALA A 173 -1.66 24.88 -11.54
C ALA A 173 -0.57 24.66 -12.59
N ASN A 174 -0.08 23.44 -12.70
CA ASN A 174 0.90 23.04 -13.70
C ASN A 174 0.48 21.76 -14.43
N ASN A 175 0.90 21.64 -15.67
CA ASN A 175 0.81 20.44 -16.50
C ASN A 175 2.11 20.28 -17.30
N SER A 176 2.42 19.07 -17.71
CA SER A 176 3.55 18.77 -18.59
C SER A 176 3.08 18.57 -20.02
N GLU A 177 3.72 19.25 -20.98
CA GLU A 177 3.48 19.03 -22.40
C GLU A 177 3.84 17.57 -22.77
N GLY A 178 3.00 16.96 -23.59
CA GLY A 178 3.19 15.58 -24.06
C GLY A 178 2.81 14.49 -23.07
N TRP A 179 2.14 14.84 -21.97
CA TRP A 179 1.59 13.92 -20.98
C TRP A 179 0.07 14.08 -20.84
N SER A 180 -0.61 12.99 -20.52
CA SER A 180 -2.04 12.98 -20.24
C SER A 180 -2.34 13.73 -18.93
N PRO A 181 -3.59 14.17 -18.68
CA PRO A 181 -3.99 14.71 -17.39
C PRO A 181 -3.59 13.76 -16.24
N ILE A 182 -3.19 14.33 -15.10
CA ILE A 182 -2.70 13.59 -13.93
C ILE A 182 -1.41 12.78 -14.16
N GLN A 183 -0.63 13.10 -15.19
CA GLN A 183 0.72 12.59 -15.43
C GLN A 183 1.74 13.75 -15.51
N GLY A 184 3.03 13.45 -15.53
CA GLY A 184 4.09 14.46 -15.60
C GLY A 184 4.19 15.32 -14.34
N ALA A 185 4.68 16.53 -14.47
CA ALA A 185 4.75 17.52 -13.38
C ALA A 185 3.38 18.22 -13.22
N PHE A 186 2.35 17.44 -12.90
CA PHE A 186 0.98 17.92 -12.73
C PHE A 186 0.67 18.25 -11.26
N TRP A 187 0.18 19.43 -10.99
CA TRP A 187 -0.45 19.82 -9.72
C TRP A 187 -1.54 20.88 -9.93
N ARG A 188 -2.45 20.94 -8.96
CA ARG A 188 -3.58 21.89 -8.99
C ARG A 188 -3.20 23.20 -8.33
N LYS A 189 -3.82 24.27 -8.79
CA LYS A 189 -3.76 25.59 -8.12
C LYS A 189 -4.27 25.49 -6.68
N GLY A 190 -3.60 26.15 -5.74
CA GLY A 190 -4.08 26.30 -4.37
C GLY A 190 -3.05 26.83 -3.39
N GLY A 191 -3.42 26.81 -2.11
CA GLY A 191 -2.55 27.28 -1.03
C GLY A 191 -1.29 26.40 -0.89
N ILE A 192 -0.16 27.05 -0.63
CA ILE A 192 1.12 26.39 -0.36
C ILE A 192 1.83 27.10 0.81
N SER A 193 2.47 26.32 1.67
CA SER A 193 3.29 26.87 2.74
C SER A 193 4.62 27.40 2.23
N PRO A 194 5.20 28.43 2.88
CA PRO A 194 6.47 29.03 2.46
C PRO A 194 7.67 28.08 2.50
N ASP A 195 7.62 27.04 3.31
CA ASP A 195 8.71 26.05 3.53
C ASP A 195 8.58 24.80 2.65
N LEU A 196 7.54 24.69 1.82
CA LEU A 196 7.32 23.52 0.98
C LEU A 196 7.63 23.83 -0.50
N GLN A 197 8.53 23.04 -1.06
CA GLN A 197 8.71 22.92 -2.50
C GLN A 197 8.38 21.48 -2.90
N LEU A 198 7.54 21.30 -3.92
CA LEU A 198 7.04 19.97 -4.31
C LEU A 198 8.16 18.97 -4.63
N LYS A 199 9.25 19.44 -5.25
CA LYS A 199 10.42 18.60 -5.58
C LYS A 199 11.20 18.11 -4.35
N ASP A 200 11.10 18.81 -3.21
CA ASP A 200 11.85 18.51 -2.00
C ASP A 200 11.11 17.56 -1.06
N VAL A 201 9.82 17.25 -1.35
CA VAL A 201 8.97 16.43 -0.47
C VAL A 201 9.54 15.03 -0.28
N LEU A 202 9.94 14.34 -1.36
CA LEU A 202 10.48 12.99 -1.27
C LEU A 202 11.81 12.91 -0.51
N PRO A 203 12.84 13.76 -0.79
CA PRO A 203 14.06 13.83 0.00
C PRO A 203 13.80 14.20 1.48
N ARG A 204 12.86 15.10 1.74
CA ARG A 204 12.50 15.51 3.11
C ARG A 204 11.95 14.34 3.91
N PHE A 205 11.02 13.58 3.35
CA PHE A 205 10.48 12.40 4.03
C PHE A 205 11.54 11.33 4.26
N THR A 206 12.44 11.14 3.31
CA THR A 206 13.57 10.21 3.49
C THR A 206 14.44 10.61 4.68
N ASN A 207 14.78 11.90 4.80
CA ASN A 207 15.59 12.40 5.93
C ASN A 207 14.85 12.27 7.26
N GLU A 208 13.55 12.56 7.32
CA GLU A 208 12.73 12.39 8.54
C GLU A 208 12.62 10.91 8.94
N ALA A 209 12.48 9.99 7.98
CA ALA A 209 12.45 8.54 8.26
C ALA A 209 13.80 8.04 8.81
N ILE A 210 14.91 8.48 8.20
CA ILE A 210 16.27 8.19 8.70
C ILE A 210 16.44 8.72 10.14
N GLN A 211 16.00 9.94 10.41
CA GLN A 211 16.06 10.54 11.75
C GLN A 211 15.26 9.73 12.80
N VAL A 212 14.09 9.19 12.41
CA VAL A 212 13.31 8.31 13.30
C VAL A 212 14.10 7.05 13.65
N ILE A 213 14.75 6.40 12.67
CA ILE A 213 15.56 5.20 12.86
C ILE A 213 16.76 5.50 13.78
N GLU A 214 17.51 6.56 13.49
CA GLU A 214 18.69 6.97 14.26
C GLU A 214 18.35 7.36 15.70
N ASN A 215 17.26 8.11 15.89
CA ASN A 215 16.77 8.49 17.22
C ASN A 215 16.34 7.25 18.02
N HIS A 216 15.63 6.31 17.40
CA HIS A 216 15.21 5.08 18.06
C HIS A 216 16.43 4.25 18.49
N ALA A 217 17.37 3.99 17.59
CA ALA A 217 18.58 3.24 17.88
C ALA A 217 19.42 3.88 19.00
N SER A 218 19.50 5.23 19.05
CA SER A 218 20.27 5.95 20.07
C SER A 218 19.56 6.08 21.42
N SER A 219 18.23 5.90 21.47
CA SER A 219 17.42 6.08 22.68
C SER A 219 17.63 4.98 23.74
N GLN A 220 18.30 3.87 23.37
CA GLN A 220 18.41 2.67 24.21
C GLN A 220 17.03 2.14 24.70
N SER A 221 15.97 2.45 23.94
CA SER A 221 14.64 1.92 24.21
C SER A 221 14.64 0.39 24.08
N GLN A 222 13.93 -0.28 24.99
CA GLN A 222 13.65 -1.72 24.87
C GLN A 222 12.38 -1.98 24.03
N GLU A 223 11.69 -0.93 23.58
CA GLU A 223 10.51 -1.04 22.73
C GLU A 223 10.94 -1.26 21.29
N SER A 224 10.20 -2.10 20.57
CA SER A 224 10.38 -2.22 19.12
C SER A 224 9.80 -1.01 18.39
N LEU A 225 10.36 -0.67 17.24
CA LEU A 225 9.88 0.42 16.38
C LEU A 225 8.88 -0.09 15.34
N PHE A 226 7.75 0.58 15.19
CA PHE A 226 6.92 0.53 13.99
C PHE A 226 7.05 1.84 13.23
N LEU A 227 7.71 1.82 12.08
CA LEU A 227 7.81 2.97 11.17
C LEU A 227 6.98 2.71 9.91
N TYR A 228 5.94 3.52 9.70
CA TYR A 228 5.19 3.58 8.44
C TYR A 228 5.73 4.71 7.57
N LEU A 229 6.49 4.36 6.55
CA LEU A 229 7.04 5.29 5.55
C LEU A 229 6.14 5.29 4.32
N ALA A 230 5.32 6.31 4.19
CA ALA A 230 4.32 6.45 3.12
C ALA A 230 4.78 7.51 2.11
N TYR A 231 5.57 7.11 1.13
CA TYR A 231 6.02 8.00 0.08
C TYR A 231 4.85 8.45 -0.82
N PRO A 232 4.78 9.73 -1.22
CA PRO A 232 3.80 10.23 -2.18
C PRO A 232 4.29 10.07 -3.64
N ALA A 233 5.22 9.17 -3.90
CA ALA A 233 5.91 8.97 -5.16
C ALA A 233 5.93 7.47 -5.52
N PRO A 234 5.94 7.10 -6.81
CA PRO A 234 6.04 7.96 -8.00
C PRO A 234 4.72 8.57 -8.50
N HIS A 235 3.71 8.80 -7.63
CA HIS A 235 2.53 9.58 -7.99
C HIS A 235 2.92 10.96 -8.54
N THR A 236 2.11 11.52 -9.44
CA THR A 236 2.29 12.90 -9.92
C THR A 236 2.26 13.91 -8.75
N PRO A 237 3.02 15.02 -8.83
CA PRO A 237 3.91 15.48 -9.90
C PRO A 237 5.21 14.69 -9.96
N TRP A 238 5.61 14.29 -11.16
CA TRP A 238 6.88 13.62 -11.39
C TRP A 238 8.00 14.67 -11.42
N LEU A 239 8.74 14.75 -10.34
CA LEU A 239 9.79 15.76 -10.12
C LEU A 239 11.11 15.09 -9.73
N PRO A 240 11.71 14.27 -10.63
CA PRO A 240 12.99 13.66 -10.35
C PRO A 240 14.07 14.74 -10.19
N ASP A 241 15.03 14.49 -9.29
CA ASP A 241 16.25 15.29 -9.21
C ASP A 241 17.04 15.19 -10.52
N GLU A 242 17.82 16.24 -10.84
CA GLU A 242 18.60 16.34 -12.08
C GLU A 242 19.49 15.12 -12.34
N SER A 243 19.97 14.48 -11.28
CA SER A 243 20.81 13.28 -11.36
C SER A 243 20.09 12.05 -11.91
N PHE A 244 18.75 12.05 -11.93
CA PHE A 244 17.91 10.94 -12.44
C PHE A 244 17.32 11.20 -13.83
N ILE A 245 17.26 12.46 -14.28
CA ILE A 245 16.63 12.84 -15.54
C ILE A 245 17.30 12.11 -16.72
N GLY A 246 16.47 11.41 -17.53
CA GLY A 246 16.89 10.65 -18.71
C GLY A 246 17.68 9.39 -18.39
N LYS A 247 17.60 8.86 -17.16
CA LYS A 247 18.33 7.66 -16.75
C LYS A 247 17.51 6.37 -16.89
N SER A 248 16.17 6.47 -16.89
CA SER A 248 15.29 5.34 -17.13
C SER A 248 14.89 5.22 -18.62
N GLY A 249 14.34 4.08 -19.01
CA GLY A 249 13.69 3.90 -20.32
C GLY A 249 12.19 4.22 -20.31
N ALA A 250 11.63 4.78 -19.21
CA ALA A 250 10.21 5.07 -19.05
C ALA A 250 9.91 6.57 -18.79
N GLY A 251 10.76 7.46 -19.34
CA GLY A 251 10.60 8.92 -19.26
C GLY A 251 10.54 9.45 -17.83
N MET A 252 9.85 10.58 -17.62
CA MET A 252 9.77 11.25 -16.31
C MET A 252 9.26 10.32 -15.19
N TYR A 253 8.31 9.45 -15.50
CA TYR A 253 7.78 8.48 -14.54
C TYR A 253 8.87 7.52 -14.06
N GLY A 254 9.60 6.91 -15.00
CA GLY A 254 10.66 5.98 -14.69
C GLY A 254 11.84 6.65 -13.97
N ASP A 255 12.20 7.88 -14.38
CA ASP A 255 13.24 8.66 -13.72
C ASP A 255 12.87 8.97 -12.26
N PHE A 256 11.60 9.30 -12.00
CA PHE A 256 11.09 9.54 -10.65
C PHE A 256 11.01 8.25 -9.83
N THR A 257 10.62 7.13 -10.45
CA THR A 257 10.65 5.80 -9.80
C THR A 257 12.08 5.38 -9.42
N MET A 258 13.09 5.68 -10.25
CA MET A 258 14.50 5.49 -9.89
C MET A 258 14.91 6.32 -8.68
N MET A 259 14.44 7.56 -8.59
CA MET A 259 14.67 8.39 -7.41
C MET A 259 14.01 7.79 -6.15
N VAL A 260 12.78 7.26 -6.26
CA VAL A 260 12.11 6.54 -5.16
C VAL A 260 12.95 5.35 -4.70
N ASP A 261 13.46 4.52 -5.63
CA ASP A 261 14.34 3.40 -5.32
C ASP A 261 15.59 3.83 -4.57
N ALA A 262 16.24 4.92 -5.01
CA ALA A 262 17.42 5.46 -4.35
C ALA A 262 17.10 5.97 -2.92
N MET A 263 15.94 6.59 -2.72
CA MET A 263 15.50 7.04 -1.40
C MET A 263 15.21 5.87 -0.46
N ILE A 264 14.58 4.80 -0.97
CA ILE A 264 14.40 3.53 -0.23
C ILE A 264 15.77 2.95 0.14
N GLY A 265 16.72 2.94 -0.78
CA GLY A 265 18.08 2.48 -0.52
C GLY A 265 18.75 3.22 0.64
N ARG A 266 18.55 4.55 0.76
CA ARG A 266 19.05 5.34 1.88
C ARG A 266 18.43 4.94 3.23
N VAL A 267 17.13 4.67 3.26
CA VAL A 267 16.43 4.23 4.49
C VAL A 267 16.90 2.84 4.91
N LEU A 268 17.04 1.90 3.96
CA LEU A 268 17.56 0.56 4.25
C LEU A 268 19.00 0.60 4.77
N ASN A 269 19.84 1.48 4.20
CA ASN A 269 21.20 1.71 4.69
C ASN A 269 21.22 2.32 6.10
N ALA A 270 20.27 3.18 6.44
CA ALA A 270 20.15 3.73 7.79
C ALA A 270 19.82 2.64 8.82
N LEU A 271 18.95 1.66 8.48
CA LEU A 271 18.71 0.50 9.33
C LEU A 271 19.97 -0.35 9.54
N GLU A 272 20.76 -0.55 8.48
CA GLU A 272 22.03 -1.28 8.55
C GLU A 272 23.04 -0.57 9.46
N LEU A 273 23.26 0.74 9.25
CA LEU A 273 24.15 1.54 10.06
C LEU A 273 23.72 1.66 11.54
N ALA A 274 22.41 1.61 11.79
CA ALA A 274 21.85 1.59 13.14
C ALA A 274 21.95 0.21 13.82
N GLY A 275 22.40 -0.83 13.11
CA GLY A 275 22.48 -2.20 13.62
C GLY A 275 21.11 -2.87 13.79
N MET A 276 20.05 -2.32 13.18
CA MET A 276 18.66 -2.81 13.31
C MET A 276 18.24 -3.77 12.19
N GLN A 277 19.07 -3.96 11.18
CA GLN A 277 18.70 -4.68 9.95
C GLN A 277 18.22 -6.11 10.20
N GLU A 278 18.89 -6.85 11.09
CA GLU A 278 18.60 -8.26 11.36
C GLU A 278 17.29 -8.46 12.14
N ASP A 279 16.93 -7.49 12.98
CA ASP A 279 15.75 -7.53 13.83
C ASP A 279 14.59 -6.70 13.28
N THR A 280 14.61 -6.38 11.98
CA THR A 280 13.56 -5.57 11.32
C THR A 280 12.86 -6.37 10.23
N LEU A 281 11.53 -6.51 10.39
CA LEU A 281 10.64 -6.89 9.30
C LEU A 281 10.44 -5.68 8.38
N VAL A 282 10.87 -5.78 7.13
CA VAL A 282 10.64 -4.75 6.10
C VAL A 282 9.57 -5.23 5.14
N ILE A 283 8.51 -4.44 4.97
CA ILE A 283 7.46 -4.64 3.96
C ILE A 283 7.54 -3.50 2.95
N LEU A 284 7.58 -3.83 1.67
CA LEU A 284 7.52 -2.87 0.56
C LEU A 284 6.34 -3.20 -0.35
N SER A 285 5.50 -2.20 -0.64
CA SER A 285 4.41 -2.33 -1.60
C SER A 285 4.01 -0.96 -2.19
N SER A 286 3.07 -0.97 -3.15
CA SER A 286 2.42 0.22 -3.69
C SER A 286 0.95 0.28 -3.25
N ASP A 287 0.40 1.48 -3.03
CA ASP A 287 -0.97 1.62 -2.53
C ASP A 287 -2.05 1.33 -3.58
N ASN A 288 -1.74 1.44 -4.85
CA ASN A 288 -2.59 1.05 -5.99
C ASN A 288 -1.75 0.98 -7.27
N GLY A 289 -2.39 0.59 -8.37
CA GLY A 289 -1.75 0.51 -9.68
C GLY A 289 -1.34 1.85 -10.27
N PRO A 290 -0.54 1.84 -11.34
CA PRO A 290 0.02 3.02 -11.97
C PRO A 290 -1.05 3.80 -12.74
N VAL A 291 -0.76 5.07 -13.06
CA VAL A 291 -1.44 5.80 -14.12
C VAL A 291 -0.57 5.70 -15.38
N TRP A 292 -0.80 4.64 -16.16
CA TRP A 292 0.00 4.33 -17.35
C TRP A 292 -0.92 3.85 -18.47
N TYR A 293 -1.00 4.63 -19.54
CA TYR A 293 -1.91 4.37 -20.64
C TYR A 293 -1.26 3.52 -21.73
N GLU A 294 -2.06 2.96 -22.63
CA GLU A 294 -1.58 2.15 -23.73
C GLU A 294 -0.57 2.92 -24.65
N HIS A 295 -0.84 4.20 -24.89
CA HIS A 295 0.09 5.04 -25.65
C HIS A 295 1.44 5.31 -24.93
N ASP A 296 1.48 5.19 -23.59
CA ASP A 296 2.73 5.25 -22.84
C ASP A 296 3.52 3.95 -23.00
N VAL A 297 2.81 2.79 -23.01
CA VAL A 297 3.44 1.50 -23.34
C VAL A 297 4.05 1.53 -24.73
N GLU A 298 3.31 2.00 -25.73
CA GLU A 298 3.80 2.15 -27.09
C GLU A 298 5.01 3.10 -27.19
N ARG A 299 4.96 4.22 -26.47
CA ARG A 299 5.99 5.26 -26.49
C ARG A 299 7.31 4.82 -25.86
N PHE A 300 7.26 4.05 -24.78
CA PHE A 300 8.43 3.73 -23.96
C PHE A 300 8.85 2.26 -24.03
N ASP A 301 8.09 1.40 -24.74
CA ASP A 301 8.28 -0.05 -24.71
C ASP A 301 8.43 -0.55 -23.26
N HIS A 302 7.62 0.03 -22.35
CA HIS A 302 7.56 -0.29 -20.94
C HIS A 302 6.12 -0.46 -20.51
N ASP A 303 5.80 -1.64 -19.96
CA ASP A 303 4.49 -1.95 -19.41
C ASP A 303 4.55 -1.90 -17.87
N SER A 304 4.11 -0.78 -17.30
CA SER A 304 4.05 -0.57 -15.85
C SER A 304 3.04 -1.52 -15.16
N SER A 305 2.06 -2.06 -15.90
CA SER A 305 1.12 -3.06 -15.36
C SER A 305 1.66 -4.50 -15.42
N GLY A 306 2.73 -4.76 -16.16
CA GLY A 306 3.36 -6.08 -16.24
C GLY A 306 2.49 -7.15 -16.88
N GLY A 307 1.70 -6.80 -17.90
CA GLY A 307 0.78 -7.66 -18.61
C GLY A 307 -0.60 -7.82 -17.96
N LEU A 308 -0.83 -7.22 -16.81
CA LEU A 308 -2.14 -7.16 -16.16
C LEU A 308 -3.00 -6.09 -16.83
N ARG A 309 -4.32 -6.31 -16.88
CA ARG A 309 -5.25 -5.36 -17.48
C ARG A 309 -5.54 -4.19 -16.56
N GLY A 310 -5.67 -3.00 -17.17
CA GLY A 310 -6.15 -1.79 -16.49
C GLY A 310 -5.04 -0.94 -15.89
N MET A 311 -5.43 -0.06 -15.00
CA MET A 311 -4.57 0.90 -14.28
C MET A 311 -5.27 1.36 -12.99
N LYS A 312 -4.68 2.32 -12.29
CA LYS A 312 -5.28 3.00 -11.12
C LYS A 312 -6.79 3.22 -11.29
N ALA A 313 -7.55 3.03 -10.24
CA ALA A 313 -9.00 3.13 -10.13
C ALA A 313 -9.80 1.99 -10.79
N ASP A 314 -9.19 1.13 -11.60
CA ASP A 314 -9.90 0.08 -12.32
C ASP A 314 -10.24 -1.13 -11.42
N ALA A 315 -11.33 -1.83 -11.78
CA ALA A 315 -11.70 -3.10 -11.20
C ALA A 315 -10.81 -4.26 -11.68
N TRP A 316 -10.07 -4.06 -12.77
CA TRP A 316 -9.13 -5.04 -13.33
C TRP A 316 -7.85 -5.15 -12.51
N GLU A 317 -7.13 -6.26 -12.71
CA GLU A 317 -5.99 -6.63 -11.85
C GLU A 317 -4.95 -5.51 -11.68
N ALA A 318 -4.56 -4.81 -12.76
CA ALA A 318 -3.57 -3.75 -12.67
C ALA A 318 -3.98 -2.55 -11.80
N GLY A 319 -5.28 -2.42 -11.46
CA GLY A 319 -5.74 -1.38 -10.55
C GLY A 319 -5.33 -1.61 -9.10
N HIS A 320 -5.21 -2.87 -8.69
CA HIS A 320 -5.06 -3.25 -7.27
C HIS A 320 -4.10 -4.41 -6.98
N ARG A 321 -3.57 -5.11 -7.98
CA ARG A 321 -2.53 -6.15 -7.79
C ARG A 321 -1.16 -5.50 -7.81
N MET A 322 -0.48 -5.53 -6.65
CA MET A 322 0.71 -4.72 -6.39
C MET A 322 1.95 -5.57 -6.22
N PRO A 323 3.16 -5.02 -6.48
CA PRO A 323 4.37 -5.61 -5.94
C PRO A 323 4.26 -5.66 -4.42
N PHE A 324 4.59 -6.80 -3.82
CA PHE A 324 4.59 -6.96 -2.38
C PHE A 324 5.79 -7.82 -1.97
N ILE A 325 6.71 -7.21 -1.25
CA ILE A 325 7.99 -7.80 -0.86
C ILE A 325 8.09 -7.73 0.65
N VAL A 326 8.47 -8.84 1.29
CA VAL A 326 8.70 -8.92 2.74
C VAL A 326 10.07 -9.50 2.99
N ARG A 327 10.91 -8.78 3.74
CA ARG A 327 12.23 -9.22 4.17
C ARG A 327 12.29 -9.25 5.68
N TRP A 328 12.70 -10.37 6.23
CA TRP A 328 12.99 -10.52 7.66
C TRP A 328 14.10 -11.56 7.82
N PRO A 329 15.35 -11.13 8.02
CA PRO A 329 16.49 -12.04 8.13
C PRO A 329 16.29 -13.09 9.19
N GLY A 330 16.73 -14.31 8.90
CA GLY A 330 16.59 -15.44 9.83
C GLY A 330 15.19 -16.04 9.97
N GLN A 331 14.14 -15.32 9.56
CA GLN A 331 12.74 -15.80 9.64
C GLN A 331 12.14 -16.11 8.28
N ILE A 332 12.46 -15.31 7.26
CA ILE A 332 11.96 -15.45 5.89
C ILE A 332 13.11 -15.89 4.99
N ARG A 333 12.87 -16.94 4.21
CA ARG A 333 13.87 -17.42 3.24
C ARG A 333 14.04 -16.41 2.10
N GLY A 334 15.26 -15.89 1.91
CA GLY A 334 15.59 -15.00 0.79
C GLY A 334 15.35 -15.67 -0.56
N GLY A 335 14.93 -14.85 -1.55
CA GLY A 335 14.61 -15.26 -2.92
C GLY A 335 13.37 -16.16 -3.03
N SER A 336 12.57 -16.29 -1.97
CA SER A 336 11.33 -17.08 -2.03
C SER A 336 10.20 -16.35 -2.73
N VAL A 337 9.25 -17.12 -3.27
CA VAL A 337 8.08 -16.60 -3.99
C VAL A 337 6.85 -17.30 -3.48
N SER A 338 5.81 -16.53 -3.15
CA SER A 338 4.48 -17.04 -2.83
C SER A 338 3.46 -16.55 -3.86
N GLN A 339 2.56 -17.45 -4.24
CA GLN A 339 1.40 -17.17 -5.11
C GLN A 339 0.10 -17.03 -4.30
N GLN A 340 0.21 -17.00 -2.97
CA GLN A 340 -0.94 -16.82 -2.11
C GLN A 340 -1.62 -15.48 -2.38
N THR A 341 -2.94 -15.52 -2.50
CA THR A 341 -3.76 -14.30 -2.56
C THR A 341 -3.79 -13.66 -1.18
N ILE A 342 -3.22 -12.47 -1.07
CA ILE A 342 -3.23 -11.64 0.15
C ILE A 342 -3.74 -10.23 -0.15
N SER A 343 -4.15 -9.53 0.89
CA SER A 343 -4.64 -8.15 0.79
C SER A 343 -4.03 -7.27 1.87
N PHE A 344 -4.06 -5.98 1.67
CA PHE A 344 -3.64 -5.02 2.70
C PHE A 344 -4.48 -5.12 3.98
N THR A 345 -5.73 -5.59 3.89
CA THR A 345 -6.53 -5.90 5.09
C THR A 345 -5.91 -6.98 5.97
N ASP A 346 -4.97 -7.77 5.44
CA ASP A 346 -4.32 -8.88 6.12
C ASP A 346 -3.10 -8.46 6.95
N ILE A 347 -2.63 -7.21 6.79
CA ILE A 347 -1.40 -6.75 7.46
C ILE A 347 -1.59 -6.65 8.98
N LEU A 348 -2.72 -6.09 9.44
CA LEU A 348 -3.00 -5.99 10.88
C LEU A 348 -3.10 -7.37 11.57
N PRO A 349 -3.88 -8.37 11.08
CA PRO A 349 -3.88 -9.70 11.69
C PRO A 349 -2.54 -10.44 11.54
N THR A 350 -1.75 -10.17 10.49
CA THR A 350 -0.42 -10.74 10.34
C THR A 350 0.55 -10.17 11.38
N ALA A 351 0.51 -8.86 11.63
CA ALA A 351 1.30 -8.23 12.68
C ALA A 351 0.93 -8.79 14.07
N ALA A 352 -0.35 -9.00 14.34
CA ALA A 352 -0.82 -9.61 15.58
C ALA A 352 -0.28 -11.04 15.76
N ALA A 353 -0.37 -11.87 14.73
CA ALA A 353 0.14 -13.24 14.74
C ALA A 353 1.68 -13.28 14.90
N MET A 354 2.40 -12.35 14.24
CA MET A 354 3.85 -12.22 14.33
C MET A 354 4.33 -12.00 15.78
N ILE A 355 3.64 -11.15 16.52
CA ILE A 355 3.99 -10.86 17.92
C ILE A 355 3.28 -11.78 18.92
N GLY A 356 2.59 -12.83 18.45
CA GLY A 356 1.91 -13.82 19.30
C GLY A 356 0.75 -13.24 20.12
N GLN A 357 0.09 -12.19 19.64
CA GLN A 357 -0.99 -11.49 20.34
C GLN A 357 -2.32 -11.63 19.60
N ALA A 358 -3.41 -11.79 20.36
CA ALA A 358 -4.74 -11.78 19.80
C ALA A 358 -5.21 -10.35 19.50
N LEU A 359 -5.94 -10.17 18.39
CA LEU A 359 -6.65 -8.92 18.11
C LEU A 359 -7.85 -8.76 19.05
N PRO A 360 -8.21 -7.52 19.43
CA PRO A 360 -9.49 -7.23 20.05
C PRO A 360 -10.66 -7.72 19.20
N GLU A 361 -11.77 -8.05 19.85
CA GLU A 361 -13.00 -8.46 19.15
C GLU A 361 -13.45 -7.37 18.17
N GLY A 362 -13.82 -7.74 16.96
CA GLY A 362 -14.22 -6.81 15.90
C GLY A 362 -13.07 -6.08 15.19
N ALA A 363 -11.82 -6.22 15.63
CA ALA A 363 -10.69 -5.64 14.93
C ALA A 363 -10.33 -6.45 13.66
N ALA A 364 -9.91 -5.74 12.60
CA ALA A 364 -9.55 -6.30 11.29
C ALA A 364 -10.59 -7.31 10.74
N PRO A 365 -11.87 -6.92 10.63
CA PRO A 365 -12.98 -7.86 10.41
C PRO A 365 -12.91 -8.60 9.06
N ASP A 366 -12.19 -8.05 8.08
CA ASP A 366 -12.04 -8.64 6.74
C ASP A 366 -10.60 -9.14 6.46
N GLY A 367 -9.73 -9.08 7.46
CA GLY A 367 -8.34 -9.49 7.34
C GLY A 367 -8.11 -10.94 7.78
N VAL A 368 -7.11 -11.58 7.17
CA VAL A 368 -6.63 -12.93 7.50
C VAL A 368 -5.11 -12.90 7.62
N SER A 369 -4.55 -13.52 8.66
CA SER A 369 -3.10 -13.56 8.83
C SER A 369 -2.43 -14.45 7.76
N PHE A 370 -1.37 -13.94 7.14
CA PHE A 370 -0.47 -14.70 6.28
C PHE A 370 0.91 -14.98 6.93
N PHE A 371 1.00 -14.83 8.25
CA PHE A 371 2.28 -15.02 8.98
C PHE A 371 2.87 -16.43 8.79
N ASP A 372 2.01 -17.46 8.71
CA ASP A 372 2.48 -18.83 8.49
C ASP A 372 3.03 -19.05 7.07
N VAL A 373 2.59 -18.26 6.09
CA VAL A 373 3.20 -18.23 4.74
C VAL A 373 4.61 -17.65 4.82
N LEU A 374 4.77 -16.50 5.51
CA LEU A 374 6.08 -15.84 5.66
C LEU A 374 7.13 -16.76 6.28
N THR A 375 6.72 -17.57 7.24
CA THR A 375 7.61 -18.50 7.98
C THR A 375 7.68 -19.90 7.38
N GLY A 376 7.01 -20.14 6.23
CA GLY A 376 7.00 -21.44 5.56
C GLY A 376 6.23 -22.55 6.29
N ARG A 377 5.40 -22.20 7.30
CA ARG A 377 4.56 -23.14 8.02
C ARG A 377 3.28 -23.50 7.28
N GLN A 378 2.77 -22.60 6.42
CA GLN A 378 1.61 -22.87 5.59
C GLN A 378 2.04 -23.39 4.22
N PRO A 379 1.55 -24.56 3.78
CA PRO A 379 1.80 -25.07 2.43
C PRO A 379 1.19 -24.15 1.37
N GLU A 380 1.91 -23.92 0.27
CA GLU A 380 1.45 -23.05 -0.82
C GLU A 380 0.10 -23.51 -1.45
N ALA A 381 -0.19 -24.82 -1.40
CA ALA A 381 -1.45 -25.38 -1.91
C ALA A 381 -2.68 -25.09 -1.02
N VAL A 382 -2.47 -24.60 0.20
CA VAL A 382 -3.56 -24.26 1.13
C VAL A 382 -3.75 -22.74 1.09
N PRO A 383 -4.89 -22.25 0.57
CA PRO A 383 -5.09 -20.80 0.43
C PRO A 383 -5.18 -20.11 1.80
N VAL A 384 -4.59 -18.93 1.91
CA VAL A 384 -4.68 -18.06 3.10
C VAL A 384 -6.11 -17.61 3.31
N ARG A 385 -6.82 -17.26 2.23
CA ARG A 385 -8.17 -16.71 2.29
C ARG A 385 -9.10 -17.39 1.29
N ASP A 386 -10.38 -17.51 1.68
CA ASP A 386 -11.43 -18.08 0.82
C ASP A 386 -11.81 -17.12 -0.31
N HIS A 387 -11.83 -15.83 -0.03
CA HIS A 387 -12.23 -14.80 -1.00
C HIS A 387 -11.55 -13.47 -0.73
N LEU A 388 -11.56 -12.61 -1.75
CA LEU A 388 -11.12 -11.21 -1.69
C LEU A 388 -12.19 -10.33 -2.31
N VAL A 389 -12.53 -9.20 -1.67
CA VAL A 389 -13.43 -8.18 -2.24
C VAL A 389 -12.67 -6.88 -2.41
N VAL A 390 -12.75 -6.32 -3.62
CA VAL A 390 -12.08 -5.04 -3.98
C VAL A 390 -13.10 -4.14 -4.66
N PRO A 391 -13.28 -2.88 -4.22
CA PRO A 391 -14.07 -1.89 -4.97
C PRO A 391 -13.26 -1.33 -6.14
N SER A 392 -13.90 -0.90 -7.21
CA SER A 392 -13.31 -0.02 -8.22
C SER A 392 -13.46 1.46 -7.84
N GLY A 393 -12.86 2.36 -8.61
CA GLY A 393 -12.94 3.81 -8.39
C GLY A 393 -14.36 4.38 -8.42
N ASN A 394 -15.29 3.78 -9.17
CA ASN A 394 -16.68 4.18 -9.20
C ASN A 394 -17.58 3.40 -8.21
N GLY A 395 -16.98 2.54 -7.36
CA GLY A 395 -17.68 1.75 -6.36
C GLY A 395 -18.22 0.41 -6.86
N THR A 396 -17.98 0.00 -8.10
CA THR A 396 -18.31 -1.37 -8.58
C THR A 396 -17.49 -2.38 -7.81
N LEU A 397 -18.12 -3.37 -7.21
CA LEU A 397 -17.44 -4.38 -6.43
C LEU A 397 -16.99 -5.57 -7.28
N THR A 398 -15.86 -6.11 -6.88
CA THR A 398 -15.27 -7.32 -7.41
C THR A 398 -15.15 -8.34 -6.29
N ILE A 399 -15.52 -9.61 -6.57
CA ILE A 399 -15.17 -10.73 -5.70
C ILE A 399 -14.26 -11.70 -6.44
N ARG A 400 -13.18 -12.12 -5.77
CA ARG A 400 -12.29 -13.17 -6.22
C ARG A 400 -12.40 -14.38 -5.28
N LYS A 401 -12.53 -15.58 -5.85
CA LYS A 401 -12.53 -16.86 -5.14
C LYS A 401 -11.67 -17.87 -5.90
N GLY A 402 -10.54 -18.21 -5.32
CA GLY A 402 -9.52 -18.97 -6.06
C GLY A 402 -9.15 -18.30 -7.38
N PRO A 403 -9.16 -19.01 -8.53
CA PRO A 403 -8.81 -18.40 -9.82
C PRO A 403 -9.95 -17.56 -10.45
N TRP A 404 -11.16 -17.59 -9.90
CA TRP A 404 -12.31 -16.90 -10.47
C TRP A 404 -12.48 -15.49 -9.93
N LYS A 405 -12.72 -14.55 -10.82
CA LYS A 405 -12.96 -13.14 -10.51
C LYS A 405 -14.25 -12.67 -11.16
N LEU A 406 -15.20 -12.21 -10.35
CA LEU A 406 -16.47 -11.62 -10.80
C LEU A 406 -16.46 -10.12 -10.50
N ILE A 407 -16.78 -9.30 -11.51
CA ILE A 407 -16.96 -7.84 -11.40
C ILE A 407 -18.44 -7.53 -11.62
N GLN A 408 -19.07 -6.81 -10.67
CA GLN A 408 -20.52 -6.46 -10.68
C GLN A 408 -20.84 -5.33 -11.67
N GLY A 409 -20.35 -5.40 -12.89
CA GLY A 409 -20.62 -4.39 -13.90
C GLY A 409 -19.77 -4.57 -15.14
N LEU A 410 -20.01 -3.74 -16.13
CA LEU A 410 -19.27 -3.74 -17.39
C LEU A 410 -18.40 -2.47 -17.49
N GLY A 411 -17.24 -2.61 -18.13
CA GLY A 411 -16.22 -1.57 -18.20
C GLY A 411 -15.22 -1.64 -17.06
N SER A 412 -14.27 -0.70 -17.02
CA SER A 412 -13.17 -0.71 -16.04
C SER A 412 -13.60 -0.35 -14.63
N GLY A 413 -14.66 0.41 -14.48
CA GLY A 413 -15.02 1.02 -13.20
C GLY A 413 -14.13 2.19 -12.77
N GLY A 414 -13.10 2.54 -13.55
CA GLY A 414 -12.08 3.52 -13.18
C GLY A 414 -11.58 4.38 -14.33
N PHE A 415 -10.26 4.50 -14.48
CA PHE A 415 -9.62 5.44 -15.41
C PHE A 415 -9.53 4.91 -16.83
N SER A 416 -9.37 3.60 -17.04
CA SER A 416 -9.40 3.01 -18.38
C SER A 416 -10.75 3.20 -19.03
N LYS A 417 -10.74 3.50 -20.32
CA LYS A 417 -11.99 3.72 -21.08
C LYS A 417 -12.40 2.45 -21.83
N PRO A 418 -13.72 2.17 -21.90
CA PRO A 418 -14.84 2.84 -21.22
C PRO A 418 -14.94 2.44 -19.74
N SER A 419 -15.13 3.41 -18.86
CA SER A 419 -15.25 3.13 -17.41
C SER A 419 -16.59 2.48 -17.04
N ARG A 420 -17.64 2.70 -17.85
CA ARG A 420 -18.94 2.06 -17.71
C ARG A 420 -19.49 1.68 -19.08
N ILE A 421 -20.06 0.48 -19.16
CA ILE A 421 -20.76 -0.02 -20.36
C ILE A 421 -22.16 -0.41 -19.92
N LYS A 422 -23.16 0.02 -20.66
CA LYS A 422 -24.56 -0.42 -20.45
C LYS A 422 -24.73 -1.83 -21.00
N ALA A 423 -25.26 -2.73 -20.18
CA ALA A 423 -25.58 -4.06 -20.63
C ALA A 423 -26.57 -4.04 -21.81
N SER A 424 -26.30 -4.82 -22.84
CA SER A 424 -27.26 -5.06 -23.95
C SER A 424 -28.37 -6.02 -23.49
N GLU A 425 -29.50 -5.98 -24.17
CA GLU A 425 -30.58 -6.93 -23.91
C GLU A 425 -30.09 -8.37 -24.19
N GLY A 426 -30.27 -9.25 -23.21
CA GLY A 426 -29.77 -10.62 -23.28
C GLY A 426 -28.27 -10.81 -23.13
N GLY A 427 -27.49 -9.72 -23.02
CA GLY A 427 -26.03 -9.76 -22.84
C GLY A 427 -25.60 -9.84 -21.37
N PRO A 428 -24.28 -9.94 -21.12
CA PRO A 428 -23.73 -10.00 -19.78
C PRO A 428 -24.03 -8.71 -19.00
N LYS A 429 -24.31 -8.87 -17.69
CA LYS A 429 -24.51 -7.73 -16.77
C LYS A 429 -23.25 -7.42 -15.93
N GLY A 430 -22.29 -8.32 -15.96
CA GLY A 430 -21.03 -8.25 -15.27
C GLY A 430 -19.91 -8.92 -16.07
N GLN A 431 -18.77 -9.10 -15.43
CA GLN A 431 -17.60 -9.71 -16.03
C GLN A 431 -17.14 -10.88 -15.14
N LEU A 432 -16.84 -12.04 -15.75
CA LEU A 432 -16.27 -13.20 -15.08
C LEU A 432 -15.00 -13.61 -15.80
N TYR A 433 -13.91 -13.78 -15.04
CA TYR A 433 -12.61 -14.19 -15.56
C TYR A 433 -12.03 -15.36 -14.78
N HIS A 434 -11.22 -16.18 -15.47
CA HIS A 434 -10.42 -17.24 -14.85
C HIS A 434 -8.93 -16.85 -14.88
N LEU A 435 -8.44 -16.20 -13.84
CA LEU A 435 -7.14 -15.49 -13.83
C LEU A 435 -5.92 -16.39 -14.06
N ASN A 436 -5.99 -17.71 -13.75
CA ASN A 436 -4.85 -18.60 -14.05
C ASN A 436 -4.74 -18.91 -15.56
N GLN A 437 -5.83 -18.77 -16.32
CA GLN A 437 -5.87 -19.02 -17.77
C GLN A 437 -5.85 -17.72 -18.57
N ASP A 438 -6.40 -16.66 -18.01
CA ASP A 438 -6.55 -15.35 -18.61
C ASP A 438 -6.17 -14.24 -17.58
N PRO A 439 -4.90 -14.10 -17.25
CA PRO A 439 -4.44 -13.07 -16.29
C PRO A 439 -4.61 -11.64 -16.82
N SER A 440 -4.79 -11.50 -18.14
CA SER A 440 -5.07 -10.21 -18.81
C SER A 440 -6.55 -9.87 -18.89
N GLU A 441 -7.45 -10.69 -18.31
CA GLU A 441 -8.88 -10.42 -18.24
C GLU A 441 -9.49 -10.06 -19.61
N SER A 442 -9.09 -10.79 -20.65
CA SER A 442 -9.43 -10.53 -22.06
C SER A 442 -10.76 -11.17 -22.48
N SER A 443 -11.13 -12.30 -21.85
CA SER A 443 -12.27 -13.15 -22.24
C SER A 443 -13.33 -13.18 -21.14
N ASN A 444 -14.43 -12.44 -21.32
CA ASN A 444 -15.53 -12.41 -20.35
C ASN A 444 -16.39 -13.67 -20.43
N LEU A 445 -16.27 -14.54 -19.44
CA LEU A 445 -16.96 -15.84 -19.31
C LEU A 445 -18.32 -15.75 -18.60
N TYR A 446 -18.85 -14.54 -18.34
CA TYR A 446 -20.06 -14.32 -17.55
C TYR A 446 -21.28 -15.10 -18.05
N MET A 447 -21.44 -15.22 -19.37
CA MET A 447 -22.56 -15.94 -19.99
C MET A 447 -22.33 -17.46 -20.08
N GLU A 448 -21.08 -17.91 -19.98
CA GLU A 448 -20.71 -19.33 -20.10
C GLU A 448 -20.87 -20.09 -18.78
N TYR A 449 -20.73 -19.39 -17.64
CA TYR A 449 -20.78 -20.00 -16.29
C TYR A 449 -21.86 -19.36 -15.40
N PRO A 450 -23.17 -19.42 -15.77
CA PRO A 450 -24.22 -18.68 -15.06
C PRO A 450 -24.43 -19.15 -13.60
N GLU A 451 -24.21 -20.42 -13.29
CA GLU A 451 -24.37 -20.94 -11.92
C GLU A 451 -23.22 -20.43 -11.02
N LEU A 452 -21.98 -20.36 -11.53
CA LEU A 452 -20.85 -19.79 -10.79
C LEU A 452 -21.04 -18.28 -10.58
N VAL A 453 -21.52 -17.56 -11.58
CA VAL A 453 -21.85 -16.12 -11.45
C VAL A 453 -22.86 -15.93 -10.31
N LYS A 454 -23.92 -16.71 -10.29
CA LYS A 454 -24.95 -16.65 -9.25
C LYS A 454 -24.40 -16.96 -7.85
N GLU A 455 -23.52 -17.96 -7.73
CA GLU A 455 -22.84 -18.30 -6.47
C GLU A 455 -22.02 -17.12 -5.96
N LEU A 456 -21.15 -16.55 -6.82
CA LEU A 456 -20.27 -15.45 -6.46
C LEU A 456 -21.06 -14.16 -6.16
N GLU A 457 -22.15 -13.87 -6.89
CA GLU A 457 -23.03 -12.74 -6.59
C GLU A 457 -23.71 -12.90 -5.23
N GLN A 458 -24.17 -14.10 -4.88
CA GLN A 458 -24.78 -14.39 -3.58
C GLN A 458 -23.76 -14.24 -2.45
N GLN A 459 -22.54 -14.75 -2.63
CA GLN A 459 -21.47 -14.62 -1.65
C GLN A 459 -21.09 -13.14 -1.45
N LEU A 460 -20.90 -12.39 -2.53
CA LEU A 460 -20.60 -10.97 -2.46
C LEU A 460 -21.71 -10.19 -1.76
N LYS A 461 -22.97 -10.48 -2.05
CA LYS A 461 -24.12 -9.87 -1.39
C LYS A 461 -24.18 -10.19 0.11
N ALA A 462 -23.84 -11.42 0.50
CA ALA A 462 -23.76 -11.79 1.91
C ALA A 462 -22.67 -10.99 2.64
N ILE A 463 -21.49 -10.84 2.03
CA ILE A 463 -20.37 -10.04 2.58
C ILE A 463 -20.76 -8.55 2.71
N GLN A 464 -21.47 -7.99 1.71
CA GLN A 464 -21.93 -6.60 1.75
C GLN A 464 -22.94 -6.35 2.88
N ASN A 465 -23.82 -7.31 3.14
CA ASN A 465 -24.89 -7.20 4.13
C ASN A 465 -24.49 -7.61 5.55
N ASP A 466 -23.25 -8.08 5.73
CA ASP A 466 -22.76 -8.47 7.04
C ASP A 466 -22.49 -7.22 7.90
N SER A 467 -23.52 -6.86 8.68
CA SER A 467 -23.49 -5.70 9.58
C SER A 467 -22.61 -5.93 10.83
N THR A 468 -22.22 -7.17 11.11
CA THR A 468 -21.33 -7.45 12.26
C THR A 468 -19.90 -6.99 12.01
N LYS A 469 -19.58 -6.68 10.73
CA LYS A 469 -18.27 -6.19 10.27
C LYS A 469 -18.27 -4.70 9.89
N ALA A 470 -19.35 -3.97 10.16
CA ALA A 470 -19.50 -2.56 9.82
C ALA A 470 -18.72 -1.64 10.77
#